data_e47415f29fe1520fee676131049a1d87
#
_entry.id   e47415f29fe1520fee676131049a1d87
#
_cell.length_a   1.000
_cell.length_b   1.000
_cell.length_c   1.000
_cell.angle_alpha   90.00
_cell.angle_beta   90.00
_cell.angle_gamma   90.00
#
_symmetry.space_group_name_H-M   'P 1'
#
loop_
_entity.id
_entity.type
_entity.pdbx_description
1 polymer ?
#
loop_
_entity_poly.entity_id
_entity_poly.type
_entity_poly.pdbx_seq_one_letter_code
_entity_poly.pdbx_strand_id
1 'polypeptide(L)'
;MKKIAIYGKGGIGKSTTTSNLSAALAVRGLRIMQIGCDPKADSTKNLMMGRRIPTVLDQIRERGSGVALDDIAFTGFGGVVCVEAGGPTPGIGCAGRGIITAFQKLEELHAYERYRPDLIFYDVLGDVVCGGFAMPIRGGYADHVFIVTSGEMMSLYAASNIAHAIENFGKRGYAKLRGLILNAKNIENEESIVREALKEIGTGLVQYIPRSQDIQ
;
A
#
# COMPACT_ATOMS: atom_id res chain seq x y z
N MET A 1 17.23 4.19 -0.68
CA MET A 1 15.73 4.22 -0.70
C MET A 1 15.22 2.80 -0.71
N LYS A 2 14.39 2.41 0.27
CA LYS A 2 13.71 1.10 0.30
C LYS A 2 12.27 1.28 -0.16
N LYS A 3 11.72 0.29 -0.86
CA LYS A 3 10.39 0.35 -1.45
C LYS A 3 9.56 -0.84 -0.99
N ILE A 4 8.47 -0.59 -0.26
CA ILE A 4 7.65 -1.61 0.38
C ILE A 4 6.21 -1.48 -0.10
N ALA A 5 5.61 -2.57 -0.57
CA ALA A 5 4.19 -2.65 -0.86
C ALA A 5 3.44 -3.40 0.25
N ILE A 6 2.31 -2.85 0.67
CA ILE A 6 1.40 -3.44 1.66
C ILE A 6 0.14 -3.90 0.95
N TYR A 7 -0.13 -5.18 1.02
CA TYR A 7 -1.29 -5.85 0.45
C TYR A 7 -2.20 -6.42 1.54
N GLY A 8 -3.37 -6.90 1.17
CA GLY A 8 -4.32 -7.58 2.05
C GLY A 8 -5.76 -7.25 1.68
N LYS A 9 -6.72 -8.04 2.16
CA LYS A 9 -8.16 -7.92 1.86
C LYS A 9 -8.69 -6.51 2.12
N GLY A 10 -9.71 -6.09 1.38
CA GLY A 10 -10.45 -4.85 1.66
C GLY A 10 -10.98 -4.80 3.10
N GLY A 11 -10.82 -3.65 3.77
CA GLY A 11 -11.26 -3.47 5.16
C GLY A 11 -10.40 -4.15 6.24
N ILE A 12 -9.29 -4.81 5.87
CA ILE A 12 -8.40 -5.50 6.83
C ILE A 12 -7.56 -4.56 7.70
N GLY A 13 -7.50 -3.26 7.36
CA GLY A 13 -6.71 -2.28 8.09
C GLY A 13 -5.35 -1.97 7.44
N LYS A 14 -5.16 -2.26 6.16
CA LYS A 14 -3.91 -1.93 5.43
C LYS A 14 -3.52 -0.48 5.58
N SER A 15 -4.40 0.45 5.18
CA SER A 15 -4.13 1.89 5.19
C SER A 15 -3.89 2.41 6.60
N THR A 16 -4.62 1.90 7.60
CA THR A 16 -4.38 2.21 9.01
C THR A 16 -2.98 1.75 9.43
N THR A 17 -2.62 0.50 9.12
CA THR A 17 -1.30 -0.05 9.44
C THR A 17 -0.20 0.75 8.73
N THR A 18 -0.36 1.02 7.44
CA THR A 18 0.63 1.76 6.64
C THR A 18 0.84 3.18 7.15
N SER A 19 -0.26 3.90 7.46
CA SER A 19 -0.18 5.27 7.98
C SER A 19 0.47 5.34 9.36
N ASN A 20 0.17 4.38 10.25
CA ASN A 20 0.80 4.34 11.56
C ASN A 20 2.30 3.97 11.46
N LEU A 21 2.69 3.06 10.57
CA LEU A 21 4.09 2.76 10.30
C LEU A 21 4.80 3.98 9.73
N SER A 22 4.20 4.67 8.76
CA SER A 22 4.74 5.90 8.16
C SER A 22 4.96 6.97 9.23
N ALA A 23 3.97 7.22 10.08
CA ALA A 23 4.06 8.18 11.17
C ALA A 23 5.15 7.82 12.19
N ALA A 24 5.17 6.56 12.64
CA ALA A 24 6.15 6.10 13.63
C ALA A 24 7.59 6.18 13.13
N LEU A 25 7.83 5.88 11.85
CA LEU A 25 9.16 5.97 11.25
C LEU A 25 9.57 7.41 10.98
N ALA A 26 8.64 8.28 10.60
CA ALA A 26 8.88 9.71 10.42
C ALA A 26 9.28 10.38 11.75
N VAL A 27 8.60 10.06 12.85
CA VAL A 27 8.96 10.54 14.20
C VAL A 27 10.37 10.08 14.62
N ARG A 28 10.85 8.97 14.09
CA ARG A 28 12.23 8.49 14.28
C ARG A 28 13.26 9.12 13.35
N GLY A 29 12.85 10.12 12.57
CA GLY A 29 13.74 10.91 11.71
C GLY A 29 13.93 10.35 10.29
N LEU A 30 13.18 9.33 9.87
CA LEU A 30 13.21 8.83 8.51
C LEU A 30 12.32 9.67 7.59
N ARG A 31 12.78 9.93 6.38
CA ARG A 31 11.97 10.58 5.32
C ARG A 31 11.11 9.51 4.67
N ILE A 32 9.81 9.62 4.86
CA ILE A 32 8.82 8.64 4.39
C ILE A 32 7.98 9.26 3.29
N MET A 33 7.72 8.46 2.24
CA MET A 33 6.68 8.76 1.25
C MET A 33 5.64 7.64 1.29
N GLN A 34 4.36 7.99 1.42
CA GLN A 34 3.25 7.03 1.32
C GLN A 34 2.43 7.32 0.07
N ILE A 35 2.26 6.30 -0.77
CA ILE A 35 1.51 6.37 -2.02
C ILE A 35 0.31 5.43 -1.91
N GLY A 36 -0.90 6.01 -1.87
CA GLY A 36 -2.15 5.27 -1.91
C GLY A 36 -2.47 4.82 -3.32
N CYS A 37 -2.69 3.53 -3.49
CA CYS A 37 -2.97 2.88 -4.78
C CYS A 37 -4.43 2.37 -4.87
N ASP A 38 -5.32 2.85 -4.00
CA ASP A 38 -6.75 2.53 -4.03
C ASP A 38 -7.51 3.67 -4.76
N PRO A 39 -8.43 3.34 -5.69
CA PRO A 39 -9.32 4.33 -6.30
C PRO A 39 -10.11 5.21 -5.32
N LYS A 40 -10.32 4.74 -4.09
CA LYS A 40 -11.00 5.50 -3.03
C LYS A 40 -10.20 6.71 -2.55
N ALA A 41 -8.87 6.72 -2.79
CA ALA A 41 -7.96 7.80 -2.40
C ALA A 41 -8.10 8.20 -0.92
N ASP A 42 -8.00 7.23 -0.01
CA ASP A 42 -8.15 7.42 1.43
C ASP A 42 -6.98 6.85 2.26
N SER A 43 -5.94 6.38 1.59
CA SER A 43 -4.76 5.79 2.22
C SER A 43 -4.03 6.77 3.14
N THR A 44 -3.87 7.99 2.69
CA THR A 44 -3.10 9.03 3.39
C THR A 44 -3.96 9.90 4.31
N LYS A 45 -5.27 9.67 4.36
CA LYS A 45 -6.23 10.50 5.09
C LYS A 45 -5.87 10.70 6.57
N ASN A 46 -5.39 9.65 7.25
CA ASN A 46 -4.98 9.75 8.65
C ASN A 46 -3.75 10.65 8.82
N LEU A 47 -2.76 10.54 7.94
CA LEU A 47 -1.58 11.40 7.92
C LEU A 47 -1.91 12.86 7.59
N MET A 48 -3.01 13.07 6.87
CA MET A 48 -3.52 14.39 6.48
C MET A 48 -4.58 14.95 7.45
N MET A 49 -4.65 14.42 8.68
CA MET A 49 -5.61 14.86 9.73
C MET A 49 -7.07 14.78 9.27
N GLY A 50 -7.45 13.70 8.59
CA GLY A 50 -8.80 13.48 8.09
C GLY A 50 -9.11 14.15 6.75
N ARG A 51 -8.23 14.97 6.22
CA ARG A 51 -8.43 15.65 4.92
C ARG A 51 -8.11 14.70 3.76
N ARG A 52 -8.89 14.79 2.70
CA ARG A 52 -8.55 14.18 1.41
C ARG A 52 -7.66 15.11 0.61
N ILE A 53 -6.68 14.54 -0.06
CA ILE A 53 -5.80 15.26 -0.98
C ILE A 53 -6.24 14.97 -2.44
N PRO A 54 -5.96 15.88 -3.38
CA PRO A 54 -6.14 15.64 -4.81
C PRO A 54 -5.37 14.40 -5.26
N THR A 55 -5.96 13.63 -6.16
CA THR A 55 -5.29 12.46 -6.71
C THR A 55 -4.46 12.82 -7.94
N VAL A 56 -3.41 12.05 -8.20
CA VAL A 56 -2.57 12.24 -9.40
C VAL A 56 -3.43 12.17 -10.67
N LEU A 57 -4.33 11.19 -10.76
CA LEU A 57 -5.18 11.01 -11.94
C LEU A 57 -6.20 12.13 -12.11
N ASP A 58 -6.76 12.68 -11.03
CA ASP A 58 -7.67 13.83 -11.12
C ASP A 58 -6.91 15.04 -11.64
N GLN A 59 -5.72 15.32 -11.10
CA GLN A 59 -4.91 16.45 -11.55
C GLN A 59 -4.46 16.30 -13.01
N ILE A 60 -4.13 15.08 -13.46
CA ILE A 60 -3.84 14.84 -14.88
C ILE A 60 -5.07 15.11 -15.75
N ARG A 61 -6.28 14.74 -15.32
CA ARG A 61 -7.52 15.00 -16.06
C ARG A 61 -7.85 16.50 -16.14
N GLU A 62 -7.61 17.22 -15.05
CA GLU A 62 -7.92 18.65 -14.99
C GLU A 62 -6.90 19.54 -15.71
N ARG A 63 -5.61 19.22 -15.61
CA ARG A 63 -4.49 20.07 -16.03
C ARG A 63 -3.63 19.51 -17.16
N GLY A 64 -3.85 18.25 -17.56
CA GLY A 64 -3.07 17.58 -18.60
C GLY A 64 -1.57 17.55 -18.29
N SER A 65 -0.77 18.10 -19.19
CA SER A 65 0.69 18.20 -19.01
C SER A 65 1.13 19.29 -18.01
N GLY A 66 0.24 20.18 -17.60
CA GLY A 66 0.52 21.29 -16.68
C GLY A 66 0.51 20.89 -15.19
N VAL A 67 0.42 19.60 -14.84
CA VAL A 67 0.49 19.14 -13.46
C VAL A 67 1.86 19.39 -12.88
N ALA A 68 1.92 20.11 -11.75
CA ALA A 68 3.13 20.29 -10.97
C ALA A 68 3.20 19.29 -9.78
N LEU A 69 4.38 19.10 -9.23
CA LEU A 69 4.57 18.17 -8.11
C LEU A 69 3.77 18.59 -6.87
N ASP A 70 3.67 19.89 -6.62
CA ASP A 70 2.93 20.45 -5.48
C ASP A 70 1.39 20.30 -5.62
N ASP A 71 0.89 19.92 -6.81
CA ASP A 71 -0.52 19.60 -7.04
C ASP A 71 -0.89 18.16 -6.62
N ILE A 72 0.11 17.27 -6.47
CA ILE A 72 -0.10 15.83 -6.29
C ILE A 72 0.65 15.22 -5.10
N ALA A 73 1.58 15.95 -4.49
CA ALA A 73 2.36 15.48 -3.35
C ALA A 73 2.26 16.50 -2.21
N PHE A 74 1.78 16.04 -1.05
CA PHE A 74 1.45 16.87 0.11
C PHE A 74 2.22 16.42 1.33
N THR A 75 2.60 17.35 2.19
CA THR A 75 3.26 17.03 3.45
C THR A 75 2.22 16.78 4.54
N GLY A 76 2.20 15.57 5.09
CA GLY A 76 1.35 15.17 6.20
C GLY A 76 2.07 15.13 7.54
N PHE A 77 1.48 14.39 8.48
CA PHE A 77 2.02 14.24 9.84
C PHE A 77 3.49 13.82 9.83
N GLY A 78 4.29 14.45 10.68
CA GLY A 78 5.71 14.15 10.86
C GLY A 78 6.58 14.37 9.62
N GLY A 79 6.09 15.12 8.62
CA GLY A 79 6.82 15.35 7.37
C GLY A 79 6.68 14.21 6.35
N VAL A 80 5.76 13.27 6.56
CA VAL A 80 5.48 12.22 5.57
C VAL A 80 4.94 12.84 4.28
N VAL A 81 5.54 12.51 3.16
CA VAL A 81 5.04 12.90 1.83
C VAL A 81 3.89 11.97 1.45
N CYS A 82 2.71 12.55 1.28
CA CYS A 82 1.46 11.86 0.98
C CYS A 82 1.08 12.04 -0.48
N VAL A 83 0.81 10.95 -1.17
CA VAL A 83 0.35 10.90 -2.57
C VAL A 83 -0.80 9.93 -2.68
N GLU A 84 -1.84 10.29 -3.44
CA GLU A 84 -2.93 9.37 -3.81
C GLU A 84 -2.93 9.20 -5.33
N ALA A 85 -2.77 7.97 -5.80
CA ALA A 85 -2.82 7.68 -7.25
C ALA A 85 -4.18 8.01 -7.85
N GLY A 86 -5.23 7.67 -7.13
CA GLY A 86 -6.61 7.78 -7.61
C GLY A 86 -7.03 6.59 -8.49
N GLY A 87 -8.21 6.70 -9.07
CA GLY A 87 -8.81 5.68 -9.92
C GLY A 87 -9.24 6.20 -11.29
N PRO A 88 -9.55 5.31 -12.22
CA PRO A 88 -10.16 5.70 -13.49
C PRO A 88 -11.55 6.28 -13.24
N THR A 89 -12.08 7.00 -14.22
CA THR A 89 -13.48 7.41 -14.21
C THR A 89 -14.36 6.16 -14.04
N PRO A 90 -15.33 6.16 -13.09
CA PRO A 90 -16.22 5.03 -12.89
C PRO A 90 -16.85 4.55 -14.21
N GLY A 91 -16.78 3.24 -14.46
CA GLY A 91 -17.28 2.63 -15.69
C GLY A 91 -16.33 2.71 -16.89
N ILE A 92 -15.21 3.43 -16.82
CA ILE A 92 -14.27 3.60 -17.93
C ILE A 92 -12.85 3.23 -17.49
N GLY A 93 -12.36 2.09 -17.92
CA GLY A 93 -10.97 1.70 -17.79
C GLY A 93 -10.62 0.81 -16.59
N CYS A 94 -9.38 0.30 -16.59
CA CYS A 94 -8.84 -0.55 -15.53
C CYS A 94 -8.10 0.30 -14.50
N ALA A 95 -8.44 0.15 -13.22
CA ALA A 95 -7.81 0.87 -12.11
C ALA A 95 -6.27 0.69 -12.09
N GLY A 96 -5.79 -0.48 -12.47
CA GLY A 96 -4.38 -0.76 -12.51
C GLY A 96 -3.58 0.05 -13.56
N ARG A 97 -4.20 0.44 -14.66
CA ARG A 97 -3.55 1.34 -15.63
C ARG A 97 -3.36 2.73 -15.03
N GLY A 98 -4.32 3.18 -14.21
CA GLY A 98 -4.22 4.44 -13.50
C GLY A 98 -3.04 4.49 -12.52
N ILE A 99 -2.77 3.40 -11.80
CA ILE A 99 -1.63 3.32 -10.90
C ILE A 99 -0.31 3.51 -11.65
N ILE A 100 -0.17 2.87 -12.84
CA ILE A 100 1.02 3.02 -13.69
C ILE A 100 1.21 4.49 -14.09
N THR A 101 0.14 5.11 -14.57
CA THR A 101 0.16 6.53 -14.99
C THR A 101 0.56 7.44 -13.83
N ALA A 102 0.05 7.18 -12.61
CA ALA A 102 0.41 7.94 -11.43
C ALA A 102 1.90 7.81 -11.08
N PHE A 103 2.46 6.59 -11.13
CA PHE A 103 3.87 6.36 -10.86
C PHE A 103 4.77 7.03 -11.91
N GLN A 104 4.42 6.90 -13.20
CA GLN A 104 5.14 7.56 -14.28
C GLN A 104 5.12 9.08 -14.12
N LYS A 105 4.00 9.66 -13.69
CA LYS A 105 3.91 11.11 -13.44
C LYS A 105 4.80 11.54 -12.27
N LEU A 106 4.90 10.76 -11.20
CA LEU A 106 5.83 11.03 -10.11
C LEU A 106 7.29 10.97 -10.55
N GLU A 107 7.65 10.03 -11.43
CA GLU A 107 8.99 9.94 -12.03
C GLU A 107 9.28 11.13 -12.95
N GLU A 108 8.35 11.46 -13.85
CA GLU A 108 8.45 12.62 -14.76
C GLU A 108 8.68 13.94 -14.01
N LEU A 109 8.01 14.10 -12.87
CA LEU A 109 8.14 15.28 -12.01
C LEU A 109 9.28 15.21 -11.00
N HIS A 110 10.15 14.20 -11.12
CA HIS A 110 11.30 14.00 -10.25
C HIS A 110 10.96 13.98 -8.74
N ALA A 111 9.82 13.39 -8.37
CA ALA A 111 9.33 13.35 -6.98
C ALA A 111 10.34 12.69 -6.04
N TYR A 112 10.97 11.61 -6.47
CA TYR A 112 11.91 10.86 -5.65
C TYR A 112 13.23 11.60 -5.42
N GLU A 113 13.69 12.38 -6.40
CA GLU A 113 14.89 13.22 -6.29
C GLU A 113 14.64 14.44 -5.41
N ARG A 114 13.44 15.03 -5.50
CA ARG A 114 13.07 16.21 -4.70
C ARG A 114 12.87 15.87 -3.23
N TYR A 115 12.12 14.83 -2.92
CA TYR A 115 11.80 14.46 -1.54
C TYR A 115 12.83 13.53 -0.89
N ARG A 116 13.63 12.84 -1.69
CA ARG A 116 14.69 11.90 -1.25
C ARG A 116 14.24 10.97 -0.13
N PRO A 117 13.13 10.23 -0.28
CA PRO A 117 12.63 9.37 0.78
C PRO A 117 13.63 8.26 1.11
N ASP A 118 13.79 7.96 2.39
CA ASP A 118 14.54 6.80 2.84
C ASP A 118 13.74 5.52 2.61
N LEU A 119 12.38 5.65 2.73
CA LEU A 119 11.43 4.57 2.55
C LEU A 119 10.16 5.06 1.82
N ILE A 120 9.69 4.26 0.87
CA ILE A 120 8.40 4.44 0.19
C ILE A 120 7.47 3.29 0.59
N PHE A 121 6.28 3.63 1.05
CA PHE A 121 5.17 2.69 1.20
C PHE A 121 4.17 2.82 0.04
N TYR A 122 3.86 1.72 -0.61
CA TYR A 122 2.75 1.58 -1.54
C TYR A 122 1.61 0.87 -0.80
N ASP A 123 0.54 1.58 -0.49
CA ASP A 123 -0.68 1.00 0.10
C ASP A 123 -1.60 0.54 -1.02
N VAL A 124 -1.59 -0.77 -1.29
CA VAL A 124 -2.19 -1.34 -2.50
C VAL A 124 -3.55 -1.96 -2.19
N LEU A 125 -4.53 -1.72 -3.06
CA LEU A 125 -5.82 -2.41 -3.00
C LEU A 125 -5.62 -3.92 -3.14
N GLY A 126 -6.19 -4.70 -2.23
CA GLY A 126 -5.75 -6.06 -1.98
C GLY A 126 -6.65 -7.21 -2.40
N ASP A 127 -7.79 -6.97 -3.03
CA ASP A 127 -8.74 -8.06 -3.27
C ASP A 127 -8.50 -8.84 -4.56
N VAL A 128 -7.72 -8.30 -5.48
CA VAL A 128 -7.54 -8.95 -6.79
C VAL A 128 -6.12 -8.78 -7.28
N VAL A 129 -5.51 -9.88 -7.61
CA VAL A 129 -4.25 -9.92 -8.36
C VAL A 129 -4.53 -9.70 -9.85
N CYS A 130 -5.34 -8.69 -10.20
CA CYS A 130 -5.42 -8.28 -11.59
C CYS A 130 -4.12 -7.56 -11.98
N GLY A 131 -3.77 -7.64 -13.27
CA GLY A 131 -2.48 -7.19 -13.77
C GLY A 131 -2.07 -5.76 -13.39
N GLY A 132 -3.03 -4.90 -13.05
CA GLY A 132 -2.78 -3.53 -12.66
C GLY A 132 -2.40 -3.34 -11.18
N PHE A 133 -3.02 -4.09 -10.28
CA PHE A 133 -2.65 -4.04 -8.85
C PHE A 133 -1.35 -4.80 -8.55
N ALA A 134 -0.89 -5.63 -9.48
CA ALA A 134 0.43 -6.23 -9.43
C ALA A 134 1.56 -5.26 -9.86
N MET A 135 1.24 -4.06 -10.35
CA MET A 135 2.23 -3.13 -10.89
C MET A 135 3.30 -2.69 -9.90
N PRO A 136 2.99 -2.40 -8.62
CA PRO A 136 4.05 -2.12 -7.66
C PRO A 136 5.10 -3.24 -7.59
N ILE A 137 4.67 -4.49 -7.79
CA ILE A 137 5.54 -5.67 -7.82
C ILE A 137 6.23 -5.83 -9.18
N ARG A 138 5.45 -5.90 -10.27
CA ARG A 138 5.93 -6.20 -11.63
C ARG A 138 6.74 -5.08 -12.26
N GLY A 139 6.44 -3.83 -11.92
CA GLY A 139 7.11 -2.65 -12.46
C GLY A 139 8.42 -2.30 -11.76
N GLY A 140 8.87 -3.10 -10.77
CA GLY A 140 10.08 -2.80 -10.00
C GLY A 140 9.91 -1.60 -9.05
N TYR A 141 8.66 -1.21 -8.77
CA TYR A 141 8.39 -0.13 -7.83
C TYR A 141 8.55 -0.59 -6.38
N ALA A 142 8.25 -1.84 -6.06
CA ALA A 142 8.46 -2.39 -4.72
C ALA A 142 9.51 -3.50 -4.71
N ASP A 143 10.40 -3.46 -3.72
CA ASP A 143 11.42 -4.49 -3.48
C ASP A 143 10.90 -5.57 -2.53
N HIS A 144 10.03 -5.17 -1.61
CA HIS A 144 9.50 -6.01 -0.54
C HIS A 144 8.00 -5.89 -0.45
N VAL A 145 7.35 -6.99 -0.12
CA VAL A 145 5.90 -7.06 0.08
C VAL A 145 5.59 -7.60 1.46
N PHE A 146 4.66 -6.95 2.15
CA PHE A 146 4.00 -7.50 3.34
C PHE A 146 2.51 -7.62 3.08
N ILE A 147 1.88 -8.60 3.71
CA ILE A 147 0.44 -8.84 3.60
C ILE A 147 -0.18 -8.64 4.97
N VAL A 148 -1.16 -7.74 5.07
CA VAL A 148 -1.98 -7.58 6.27
C VAL A 148 -3.13 -8.56 6.19
N THR A 149 -3.33 -9.34 7.25
CA THR A 149 -4.39 -10.36 7.34
C THR A 149 -5.04 -10.38 8.73
N SER A 150 -6.05 -11.19 8.89
CA SER A 150 -6.66 -11.57 10.18
C SER A 150 -6.92 -13.08 10.19
N GLY A 151 -7.42 -13.63 11.29
CA GLY A 151 -7.84 -15.02 11.37
C GLY A 151 -9.13 -15.37 10.64
N GLU A 152 -9.79 -14.39 10.02
CA GLU A 152 -10.98 -14.63 9.20
C GLU A 152 -10.64 -15.44 7.95
N MET A 153 -11.42 -16.47 7.64
CA MET A 153 -11.21 -17.35 6.49
C MET A 153 -10.98 -16.58 5.19
N MET A 154 -11.82 -15.58 4.90
CA MET A 154 -11.70 -14.80 3.67
C MET A 154 -10.45 -13.90 3.64
N SER A 155 -9.91 -13.53 4.80
CA SER A 155 -8.65 -12.77 4.88
C SER A 155 -7.45 -13.68 4.63
N LEU A 156 -7.48 -14.90 5.15
CA LEU A 156 -6.46 -15.92 4.92
C LEU A 156 -6.45 -16.38 3.46
N TYR A 157 -7.63 -16.59 2.88
CA TYR A 157 -7.76 -16.93 1.46
C TYR A 157 -7.19 -15.83 0.54
N ALA A 158 -7.51 -14.56 0.82
CA ALA A 158 -6.93 -13.44 0.09
C ALA A 158 -5.41 -13.36 0.27
N ALA A 159 -4.91 -13.58 1.50
CA ALA A 159 -3.47 -13.58 1.78
C ALA A 159 -2.74 -14.70 1.01
N SER A 160 -3.32 -15.91 0.96
CA SER A 160 -2.78 -17.03 0.19
C SER A 160 -2.70 -16.72 -1.32
N ASN A 161 -3.78 -16.18 -1.89
CA ASN A 161 -3.81 -15.81 -3.31
C ASN A 161 -2.75 -14.73 -3.65
N ILE A 162 -2.60 -13.73 -2.79
CA ILE A 162 -1.59 -12.68 -2.96
C ILE A 162 -0.19 -13.29 -2.87
N ALA A 163 0.06 -14.15 -1.89
CA ALA A 163 1.35 -14.80 -1.69
C ALA A 163 1.76 -15.65 -2.91
N HIS A 164 0.87 -16.47 -3.43
CA HIS A 164 1.10 -17.25 -4.65
C HIS A 164 1.39 -16.38 -5.87
N ALA A 165 0.68 -15.27 -6.01
CA ALA A 165 0.96 -14.33 -7.09
C ALA A 165 2.35 -13.70 -6.96
N ILE A 166 2.75 -13.31 -5.76
CA ILE A 166 4.09 -12.75 -5.50
C ILE A 166 5.16 -13.80 -5.79
N GLU A 167 4.97 -15.06 -5.39
CA GLU A 167 5.89 -16.15 -5.69
C GLU A 167 6.08 -16.34 -7.20
N ASN A 168 4.98 -16.34 -7.96
CA ASN A 168 5.04 -16.44 -9.42
C ASN A 168 5.79 -15.28 -10.07
N PHE A 169 5.67 -14.07 -9.51
CA PHE A 169 6.43 -12.90 -9.94
C PHE A 169 7.89 -12.96 -9.45
N GLY A 170 8.13 -13.49 -8.26
CA GLY A 170 9.47 -13.64 -7.67
C GLY A 170 10.41 -14.49 -8.53
N LYS A 171 9.90 -15.51 -9.21
CA LYS A 171 10.66 -16.33 -10.18
C LYS A 171 11.22 -15.51 -11.35
N ARG A 172 10.69 -14.30 -11.57
CA ARG A 172 11.14 -13.34 -12.61
C ARG A 172 12.02 -12.21 -12.07
N GLY A 173 12.48 -12.30 -10.82
CA GLY A 173 13.32 -11.28 -10.19
C GLY A 173 12.57 -10.06 -9.64
N TYR A 174 11.24 -10.12 -9.54
CA TYR A 174 10.42 -9.06 -8.97
C TYR A 174 10.43 -9.07 -7.42
N ALA A 175 9.58 -8.24 -6.79
CA ALA A 175 9.52 -8.08 -5.34
C ALA A 175 9.38 -9.40 -4.57
N LYS A 176 9.90 -9.42 -3.34
CA LYS A 176 9.90 -10.60 -2.46
C LYS A 176 8.86 -10.44 -1.36
N LEU A 177 8.06 -11.48 -1.12
CA LEU A 177 7.24 -11.59 0.09
C LEU A 177 8.16 -11.67 1.31
N ARG A 178 7.92 -10.80 2.29
CA ARG A 178 8.70 -10.75 3.54
C ARG A 178 7.96 -11.34 4.73
N GLY A 179 6.64 -11.47 4.62
CA GLY A 179 5.79 -12.10 5.61
C GLY A 179 4.45 -11.42 5.78
N LEU A 180 3.68 -11.91 6.74
CA LEU A 180 2.36 -11.41 7.06
C LEU A 180 2.37 -10.58 8.34
N ILE A 181 1.48 -9.60 8.38
CA ILE A 181 1.14 -8.81 9.56
C ILE A 181 -0.28 -9.21 9.97
N LEU A 182 -0.41 -9.79 11.15
CA LEU A 182 -1.72 -10.12 11.72
C LEU A 182 -2.30 -8.88 12.39
N ASN A 183 -3.35 -8.31 11.80
CA ASN A 183 -4.19 -7.28 12.41
C ASN A 183 -5.42 -7.95 13.03
N ALA A 184 -5.35 -8.22 14.32
CA ALA A 184 -6.30 -9.07 15.03
C ALA A 184 -7.73 -8.52 15.02
N LYS A 185 -8.70 -9.44 14.94
CA LYS A 185 -10.15 -9.17 14.99
C LYS A 185 -10.81 -9.74 16.26
N ASN A 186 -10.00 -10.19 17.25
CA ASN A 186 -10.47 -10.87 18.46
C ASN A 186 -11.21 -12.19 18.17
N ILE A 187 -10.73 -12.93 17.17
CA ILE A 187 -11.20 -14.28 16.90
C ILE A 187 -10.54 -15.21 17.92
N GLU A 188 -11.28 -16.18 18.43
CA GLU A 188 -10.74 -17.17 19.35
C GLU A 188 -9.58 -17.94 18.68
N ASN A 189 -8.44 -18.06 19.37
CA ASN A 189 -7.22 -18.70 18.87
C ASN A 189 -6.68 -18.09 17.55
N GLU A 190 -6.96 -16.83 17.27
CA GLU A 190 -6.66 -16.16 15.99
C GLU A 190 -5.19 -16.31 15.58
N GLU A 191 -4.26 -16.10 16.49
CA GLU A 191 -2.84 -16.20 16.17
C GLU A 191 -2.45 -17.65 15.79
N SER A 192 -3.00 -18.65 16.45
CA SER A 192 -2.76 -20.06 16.13
C SER A 192 -3.30 -20.43 14.75
N ILE A 193 -4.51 -19.97 14.43
CA ILE A 193 -5.14 -20.16 13.09
C ILE A 193 -4.25 -19.55 12.00
N VAL A 194 -3.79 -18.33 12.22
CA VAL A 194 -2.93 -17.64 11.25
C VAL A 194 -1.59 -18.35 11.10
N ARG A 195 -0.97 -18.77 12.19
CA ARG A 195 0.31 -19.51 12.15
C ARG A 195 0.20 -20.85 11.42
N GLU A 196 -0.95 -21.52 11.51
CA GLU A 196 -1.19 -22.75 10.75
C GLU A 196 -1.31 -22.44 9.24
N ALA A 197 -2.11 -21.45 8.86
CA ALA A 197 -2.24 -21.03 7.48
C ALA A 197 -0.89 -20.55 6.88
N LEU A 198 -0.01 -19.97 7.68
CA LEU A 198 1.31 -19.54 7.23
C LEU A 198 2.22 -20.68 6.79
N LYS A 199 2.06 -21.89 7.36
CA LYS A 199 2.81 -23.08 6.93
C LYS A 199 2.44 -23.47 5.51
N GLU A 200 1.15 -23.39 5.15
CA GLU A 200 0.66 -23.66 3.80
C GLU A 200 1.08 -22.56 2.80
N ILE A 201 1.06 -21.31 3.24
CA ILE A 201 1.47 -20.15 2.42
C ILE A 201 3.00 -20.12 2.19
N GLY A 202 3.78 -20.80 3.03
CA GLY A 202 5.24 -20.84 2.92
C GLY A 202 5.94 -19.55 3.36
N THR A 203 5.37 -18.82 4.32
CA THR A 203 5.93 -17.55 4.86
C THR A 203 5.80 -17.47 6.36
N GLY A 204 6.29 -16.38 6.97
CA GLY A 204 6.28 -16.16 8.41
C GLY A 204 5.36 -15.05 8.87
N LEU A 205 4.98 -15.08 10.16
CA LEU A 205 4.38 -13.95 10.84
C LEU A 205 5.47 -12.95 11.25
N VAL A 206 5.36 -11.72 10.74
CA VAL A 206 6.31 -10.64 11.04
C VAL A 206 5.89 -9.88 12.30
N GLN A 207 4.60 -9.58 12.42
CA GLN A 207 4.06 -8.80 13.51
C GLN A 207 2.61 -9.21 13.82
N TYR A 208 2.29 -9.28 15.09
CA TYR A 208 0.94 -9.34 15.64
C TYR A 208 0.53 -7.95 16.12
N ILE A 209 -0.59 -7.44 15.64
CA ILE A 209 -1.19 -6.18 16.07
C ILE A 209 -2.51 -6.52 16.79
N PRO A 210 -2.56 -6.39 18.11
CA PRO A 210 -3.79 -6.65 18.86
C PRO A 210 -4.87 -5.62 18.50
N ARG A 211 -6.12 -6.01 18.59
CA ARG A 211 -7.22 -5.07 18.44
C ARG A 211 -7.23 -4.09 19.60
N SER A 212 -7.24 -2.80 19.31
CA SER A 212 -7.36 -1.73 20.29
C SER A 212 -8.64 -0.93 20.04
N GLN A 213 -9.40 -0.65 21.10
CA GLN A 213 -10.57 0.21 21.03
C GLN A 213 -10.21 1.68 20.78
N ASP A 214 -9.00 2.09 21.17
CA ASP A 214 -8.51 3.46 21.00
C ASP A 214 -8.14 3.79 19.54
N ILE A 215 -8.00 2.76 18.69
CA ILE A 215 -7.62 2.91 17.27
C ILE A 215 -8.83 2.77 16.35
N GLN A 216 -9.97 2.37 16.87
CA GLN A 216 -11.23 2.25 16.14
C GLN A 216 -12.04 3.52 16.28
#